data_da698283896f4698aa35e67fcdb03fde
#
_entry.id   da698283896f4698aa35e67fcdb03fde
#
_cell.length_a   1.000
_cell.length_b   1.000
_cell.length_c   1.000
_cell.angle_alpha   90.00
_cell.angle_beta   90.00
_cell.angle_gamma   90.00
#
_symmetry.space_group_name_H-M   'P 1'
#
loop_
_entity.id
_entity.type
_entity.pdbx_description
1 polymer ?
#
loop_
_entity_poly.entity_id
_entity_poly.type
_entity_poly.pdbx_seq_one_letter_code
_entity_poly.pdbx_strand_id
1 'polypeptide(L)'
;MKALTPTVLTYVKVVLLVATVPAIVGFVIVLAERRLMGFMQARLGPNRVGPKGTLQGLADLLKLVTKEDITPGGAEKSVHFLSPVLSVIPALTALALIPFGPPLRLSRTVSTPLYVTDVNVGLLFLLAITSIGVYGIILGGWSSNNKYSLLGGLRSAAQLVSYEVPMGLALVSVLLMTRSLSLVEIVQRQERIHLWFLFPGLLAFFLYFVAGVAETNRNPFDLPEAESELVSGFNTEYSGVKFAFFFLGEYTAMIVISCVAATVFLGGWLRPFPSVKALAFLGVVPPAIWFLLKAGFFLFAYIWFRSTFPRYRFDQLMALGWKWMIPLALFNIVVVACAILATPGRTNGMFALAWIYGGLFVVMALLAKLRRALARRERLAAIPRNARESA
;
A
#
# COMPACT_ATOMS: atom_id res chain seq x y z
N MET A 1 -17.53 17.04 33.66
CA MET A 1 -16.98 17.70 32.48
C MET A 1 -15.63 17.13 31.99
N LYS A 2 -14.71 16.64 32.83
CA LYS A 2 -13.39 16.11 32.39
C LYS A 2 -13.44 14.77 31.60
N ALA A 3 -14.51 13.98 31.76
CA ALA A 3 -14.64 12.68 31.08
C ALA A 3 -15.30 12.77 29.68
N LEU A 4 -16.06 13.84 29.41
CA LEU A 4 -16.75 14.00 28.12
C LEU A 4 -15.79 14.44 26.99
N THR A 5 -14.73 15.13 27.33
CA THR A 5 -13.77 15.67 26.34
C THR A 5 -13.02 14.62 25.50
N PRO A 6 -12.50 13.49 26.04
CA PRO A 6 -11.81 12.49 25.23
C PRO A 6 -12.76 11.76 24.27
N THR A 7 -13.99 11.47 24.71
CA THR A 7 -15.00 10.81 23.86
C THR A 7 -15.45 11.71 22.72
N VAL A 8 -15.76 12.97 23.00
CA VAL A 8 -16.10 13.96 21.97
C VAL A 8 -14.96 14.14 20.97
N LEU A 9 -13.73 14.16 21.44
CA LEU A 9 -12.56 14.29 20.58
C LEU A 9 -12.37 13.08 19.65
N THR A 10 -12.68 11.87 20.14
CA THR A 10 -12.67 10.67 19.32
C THR A 10 -13.74 10.72 18.22
N TYR A 11 -14.96 11.13 18.52
CA TYR A 11 -16.00 11.34 17.49
C TYR A 11 -15.59 12.38 16.45
N VAL A 12 -15.00 13.49 16.87
CA VAL A 12 -14.49 14.52 15.95
C VAL A 12 -13.42 13.92 15.01
N LYS A 13 -12.50 13.10 15.52
CA LYS A 13 -11.49 12.44 14.69
C LYS A 13 -12.10 11.49 13.66
N VAL A 14 -13.10 10.69 14.07
CA VAL A 14 -13.81 9.79 13.15
C VAL A 14 -14.49 10.58 12.04
N VAL A 15 -15.24 11.65 12.39
CA VAL A 15 -15.92 12.51 11.41
C VAL A 15 -14.91 13.15 10.45
N LEU A 16 -13.78 13.68 11.00
CA LEU A 16 -12.72 14.24 10.17
C LEU A 16 -12.12 13.20 9.23
N LEU A 17 -11.86 11.98 9.68
CA LEU A 17 -11.32 10.90 8.86
C LEU A 17 -12.29 10.56 7.72
N VAL A 18 -13.58 10.33 8.03
CA VAL A 18 -14.60 10.00 7.03
C VAL A 18 -14.80 11.12 6.00
N ALA A 19 -14.65 12.37 6.40
CA ALA A 19 -14.77 13.51 5.49
C ALA A 19 -13.51 13.79 4.66
N THR A 20 -12.33 13.67 5.29
CA THR A 20 -11.05 14.06 4.63
C THR A 20 -10.54 13.00 3.68
N VAL A 21 -10.74 11.70 3.94
CA VAL A 21 -10.21 10.62 3.09
C VAL A 21 -10.80 10.65 1.69
N PRO A 22 -12.14 10.69 1.49
CA PRO A 22 -12.72 10.83 0.15
C PRO A 22 -12.27 12.12 -0.57
N ALA A 23 -12.11 13.22 0.19
CA ALA A 23 -11.62 14.46 -0.38
C ALA A 23 -10.16 14.34 -0.86
N ILE A 24 -9.26 13.74 -0.05
CA ILE A 24 -7.87 13.50 -0.43
C ILE A 24 -7.81 12.55 -1.64
N VAL A 25 -8.57 11.48 -1.66
CA VAL A 25 -8.63 10.56 -2.81
C VAL A 25 -9.08 11.29 -4.06
N GLY A 26 -10.25 11.94 -4.04
CA GLY A 26 -10.84 12.57 -5.22
C GLY A 26 -10.05 13.79 -5.73
N PHE A 27 -9.57 14.67 -4.84
CA PHE A 27 -8.94 15.93 -5.23
C PHE A 27 -7.41 15.87 -5.34
N VAL A 28 -6.75 15.04 -4.52
CA VAL A 28 -5.28 15.04 -4.46
C VAL A 28 -4.72 13.84 -5.20
N ILE A 29 -5.09 12.61 -4.81
CA ILE A 29 -4.43 11.41 -5.31
C ILE A 29 -4.77 11.16 -6.78
N VAL A 30 -6.04 11.23 -7.15
CA VAL A 30 -6.48 11.02 -8.56
C VAL A 30 -5.89 12.08 -9.48
N LEU A 31 -5.86 13.35 -9.04
CA LEU A 31 -5.24 14.42 -9.82
C LEU A 31 -3.72 14.23 -9.95
N ALA A 32 -3.04 13.87 -8.86
CA ALA A 32 -1.61 13.60 -8.86
C ALA A 32 -1.28 12.43 -9.80
N GLU A 33 -2.04 11.33 -9.73
CA GLU A 33 -1.87 10.17 -10.60
C GLU A 33 -1.98 10.55 -12.07
N ARG A 34 -3.07 11.24 -12.46
CA ARG A 34 -3.29 11.66 -13.85
C ARG A 34 -2.19 12.59 -14.38
N ARG A 35 -1.68 13.49 -13.55
CA ARG A 35 -0.59 14.40 -13.93
C ARG A 35 0.75 13.68 -14.03
N LEU A 36 1.10 12.87 -13.04
CA LEU A 36 2.35 12.12 -13.04
C LEU A 36 2.41 11.12 -14.21
N MET A 37 1.31 10.38 -14.46
CA MET A 37 1.21 9.53 -15.65
C MET A 37 1.34 10.33 -16.95
N GLY A 38 0.74 11.52 -17.02
CA GLY A 38 0.89 12.40 -18.17
C GLY A 38 2.36 12.75 -18.43
N PHE A 39 3.10 13.17 -17.41
CA PHE A 39 4.53 13.45 -17.52
C PHE A 39 5.35 12.23 -17.95
N MET A 40 5.10 11.06 -17.37
CA MET A 40 5.78 9.82 -17.70
C MET A 40 5.51 9.37 -19.15
N GLN A 41 4.33 9.67 -19.67
CA GLN A 41 3.90 9.35 -21.04
C GLN A 41 4.16 10.49 -22.05
N ALA A 42 4.91 11.53 -21.67
CA ALA A 42 5.18 12.72 -22.49
C ALA A 42 3.91 13.41 -23.04
N ARG A 43 2.81 13.43 -22.24
CA ARG A 43 1.56 14.10 -22.57
C ARG A 43 1.09 15.04 -21.47
N LEU A 44 0.25 16.00 -21.79
CA LEU A 44 -0.36 16.90 -20.82
C LEU A 44 -1.43 16.14 -20.01
N GLY A 45 -1.33 16.25 -18.67
CA GLY A 45 -2.41 15.84 -17.76
C GLY A 45 -3.60 16.82 -17.79
N PRO A 46 -4.58 16.67 -16.88
CA PRO A 46 -5.72 17.59 -16.76
C PRO A 46 -5.24 19.03 -16.57
N ASN A 47 -5.64 19.95 -17.46
CA ASN A 47 -5.20 21.35 -17.44
C ASN A 47 -6.32 22.39 -17.67
N ARG A 48 -7.56 21.96 -18.02
CA ARG A 48 -8.63 22.87 -18.45
C ARG A 48 -9.60 23.27 -17.33
N VAL A 49 -9.91 22.35 -16.39
CA VAL A 49 -10.93 22.61 -15.36
C VAL A 49 -10.29 23.32 -14.17
N GLY A 50 -10.58 24.59 -14.01
CA GLY A 50 -9.96 25.48 -13.01
C GLY A 50 -8.50 25.85 -13.33
N PRO A 51 -7.80 26.57 -12.44
CA PRO A 51 -6.41 26.97 -12.66
C PRO A 51 -5.52 25.74 -12.84
N LYS A 52 -4.94 25.55 -14.04
CA LYS A 52 -4.10 24.39 -14.38
C LYS A 52 -4.75 23.02 -14.09
N GLY A 53 -6.09 22.91 -14.19
CA GLY A 53 -6.80 21.64 -13.99
C GLY A 53 -6.94 21.19 -12.53
N THR A 54 -6.78 22.07 -11.55
CA THR A 54 -6.89 21.72 -10.11
C THR A 54 -8.30 21.32 -9.68
N LEU A 55 -9.34 21.83 -10.35
CA LEU A 55 -10.73 21.51 -10.04
C LEU A 55 -11.24 20.26 -10.76
N GLN A 56 -10.38 19.49 -11.43
CA GLN A 56 -10.78 18.28 -12.15
C GLN A 56 -11.45 17.25 -11.24
N GLY A 57 -10.96 17.07 -10.00
CA GLY A 57 -11.56 16.16 -9.03
C GLY A 57 -12.99 16.54 -8.66
N LEU A 58 -13.30 17.85 -8.58
CA LEU A 58 -14.66 18.34 -8.34
C LEU A 58 -15.57 18.03 -9.53
N ALA A 59 -15.09 18.27 -10.76
CA ALA A 59 -15.84 17.95 -11.97
C ALA A 59 -16.13 16.45 -12.08
N ASP A 60 -15.16 15.61 -11.75
CA ASP A 60 -15.34 14.15 -11.74
C ASP A 60 -16.35 13.72 -10.67
N LEU A 61 -16.32 14.30 -9.48
CA LEU A 61 -17.31 14.05 -8.42
C LEU A 61 -18.72 14.45 -8.87
N LEU A 62 -18.89 15.67 -9.39
CA LEU A 62 -20.19 16.14 -9.88
C LEU A 62 -20.72 15.24 -11.00
N LYS A 63 -19.86 14.83 -11.93
CA LYS A 63 -20.23 13.89 -12.99
C LYS A 63 -20.75 12.56 -12.42
N LEU A 64 -20.09 11.99 -11.41
CA LEU A 64 -20.49 10.71 -10.81
C LEU A 64 -21.79 10.82 -10.01
N VAL A 65 -22.04 11.96 -9.34
CA VAL A 65 -23.26 12.20 -8.58
C VAL A 65 -24.47 12.45 -9.51
N THR A 66 -24.25 13.17 -10.62
CA THR A 66 -25.33 13.48 -11.59
C THR A 66 -25.58 12.37 -12.59
N LYS A 67 -24.67 11.38 -12.68
CA LYS A 67 -24.82 10.24 -13.59
C LYS A 67 -25.95 9.32 -13.11
N GLU A 68 -26.77 8.86 -14.05
CA GLU A 68 -27.85 7.91 -13.79
C GLU A 68 -27.33 6.61 -13.13
N ASP A 69 -27.99 6.18 -12.08
CA ASP A 69 -27.70 4.92 -11.38
C ASP A 69 -28.49 3.78 -12.01
N ILE A 70 -27.83 3.03 -12.87
CA ILE A 70 -28.43 1.90 -13.60
C ILE A 70 -28.20 0.63 -12.79
N THR A 71 -29.26 -0.13 -12.53
CA THR A 71 -29.19 -1.46 -11.94
C THR A 71 -29.76 -2.47 -12.94
N PRO A 72 -29.02 -3.52 -13.33
CA PRO A 72 -29.51 -4.54 -14.27
C PRO A 72 -30.79 -5.21 -13.76
N GLY A 73 -31.70 -5.52 -14.68
CA GLY A 73 -33.01 -6.10 -14.32
C GLY A 73 -32.91 -7.47 -13.65
N GLY A 74 -31.88 -8.25 -13.95
CA GLY A 74 -31.60 -9.55 -13.31
C GLY A 74 -30.69 -9.49 -12.09
N ALA A 75 -30.26 -8.30 -11.66
CA ALA A 75 -29.38 -8.14 -10.50
C ALA A 75 -30.14 -8.27 -9.17
N GLU A 76 -29.48 -8.87 -8.17
CA GLU A 76 -29.98 -8.89 -6.79
C GLU A 76 -29.74 -7.50 -6.16
N LYS A 77 -30.79 -6.66 -6.16
CA LYS A 77 -30.71 -5.23 -5.82
C LYS A 77 -30.10 -4.95 -4.44
N SER A 78 -30.46 -5.74 -3.43
CA SER A 78 -29.97 -5.56 -2.05
C SER A 78 -28.46 -5.79 -1.96
N VAL A 79 -27.98 -6.87 -2.53
CA VAL A 79 -26.56 -7.23 -2.54
C VAL A 79 -25.77 -6.29 -3.44
N HIS A 80 -26.34 -5.90 -4.60
CA HIS A 80 -25.73 -4.94 -5.51
C HIS A 80 -25.52 -3.55 -4.88
N PHE A 81 -26.43 -3.12 -3.99
CA PHE A 81 -26.24 -1.88 -3.21
C PHE A 81 -25.23 -2.06 -2.06
N LEU A 82 -25.27 -3.19 -1.33
CA LEU A 82 -24.43 -3.44 -0.17
C LEU A 82 -22.95 -3.64 -0.56
N SER A 83 -22.67 -4.20 -1.70
CA SER A 83 -21.33 -4.59 -2.17
C SER A 83 -20.31 -3.42 -2.19
N PRO A 84 -20.59 -2.24 -2.80
CA PRO A 84 -19.67 -1.09 -2.75
C PRO A 84 -19.43 -0.58 -1.32
N VAL A 85 -20.46 -0.65 -0.46
CA VAL A 85 -20.37 -0.24 0.95
C VAL A 85 -19.43 -1.15 1.73
N LEU A 86 -19.51 -2.48 1.50
CA LEU A 86 -18.59 -3.47 2.08
C LEU A 86 -17.15 -3.31 1.61
N SER A 87 -16.90 -2.69 0.47
CA SER A 87 -15.55 -2.39 0.01
C SER A 87 -14.96 -1.16 0.73
N VAL A 88 -15.76 -0.12 0.96
CA VAL A 88 -15.29 1.17 1.52
C VAL A 88 -15.15 1.14 3.04
N ILE A 89 -16.14 0.58 3.77
CA ILE A 89 -16.17 0.62 5.25
C ILE A 89 -14.91 -0.02 5.85
N PRO A 90 -14.47 -1.23 5.44
CA PRO A 90 -13.26 -1.83 5.97
C PRO A 90 -12.02 -0.98 5.75
N ALA A 91 -11.86 -0.41 4.55
CA ALA A 91 -10.72 0.42 4.22
C ALA A 91 -10.66 1.71 5.07
N LEU A 92 -11.80 2.39 5.29
CA LEU A 92 -11.88 3.56 6.18
C LEU A 92 -11.62 3.17 7.64
N THR A 93 -12.13 2.03 8.09
CA THR A 93 -11.93 1.56 9.46
C THR A 93 -10.46 1.21 9.73
N ALA A 94 -9.78 0.61 8.75
CA ALA A 94 -8.36 0.31 8.84
C ALA A 94 -7.52 1.59 9.04
N LEU A 95 -7.88 2.70 8.40
CA LEU A 95 -7.20 3.99 8.60
C LEU A 95 -7.32 4.55 10.03
N ALA A 96 -8.40 4.23 10.75
CA ALA A 96 -8.59 4.68 12.13
C ALA A 96 -7.55 4.11 13.11
N LEU A 97 -6.91 2.98 12.76
CA LEU A 97 -5.86 2.34 13.56
C LEU A 97 -4.46 2.90 13.29
N ILE A 98 -4.28 3.64 12.20
CA ILE A 98 -2.97 4.08 11.77
C ILE A 98 -2.53 5.31 12.59
N PRO A 99 -1.36 5.25 13.23
CA PRO A 99 -0.83 6.36 13.98
C PRO A 99 -0.08 7.34 13.06
N PHE A 100 -0.64 8.52 12.83
CA PHE A 100 -0.07 9.56 11.98
C PHE A 100 1.03 10.38 12.65
N GLY A 101 1.12 10.34 13.99
CA GLY A 101 2.11 11.12 14.71
C GLY A 101 2.03 10.94 16.22
N PRO A 102 2.99 11.55 16.95
CA PRO A 102 2.97 11.58 18.40
C PRO A 102 1.80 12.41 18.92
N PRO A 103 1.45 12.31 20.21
CA PRO A 103 0.37 13.09 20.79
C PRO A 103 0.58 14.61 20.61
N LEU A 104 -0.43 15.28 20.06
CA LEU A 104 -0.46 16.74 19.95
C LEU A 104 -0.96 17.36 21.25
N ARG A 105 -0.26 18.36 21.74
CA ARG A 105 -0.71 19.19 22.87
C ARG A 105 -1.61 20.29 22.34
N LEU A 106 -2.93 20.15 22.48
CA LEU A 106 -3.92 21.16 22.09
C LEU A 106 -4.02 22.29 23.13
N SER A 107 -3.77 21.98 24.40
CA SER A 107 -3.77 22.91 25.51
C SER A 107 -2.78 22.46 26.58
N ARG A 108 -2.51 23.28 27.60
CA ARG A 108 -1.68 22.90 28.77
C ARG A 108 -2.18 21.63 29.48
N THR A 109 -3.49 21.35 29.40
CA THR A 109 -4.15 20.24 30.10
C THR A 109 -4.65 19.10 29.15
N VAL A 110 -4.70 19.33 27.84
CA VAL A 110 -5.28 18.36 26.88
C VAL A 110 -4.24 17.99 25.85
N SER A 111 -3.80 16.72 25.90
CA SER A 111 -3.01 16.09 24.84
C SER A 111 -3.88 15.06 24.13
N THR A 112 -3.86 15.06 22.80
CA THR A 112 -4.60 14.09 21.99
C THR A 112 -3.65 13.36 21.05
N PRO A 113 -3.72 12.01 20.99
CA PRO A 113 -2.94 11.27 20.02
C PRO A 113 -3.43 11.56 18.59
N LEU A 114 -2.52 11.48 17.60
CA LEU A 114 -2.84 11.62 16.17
C LEU A 114 -3.29 10.27 15.57
N TYR A 115 -4.10 9.54 16.28
CA TYR A 115 -4.82 8.34 15.83
C TYR A 115 -6.20 8.29 16.48
N VAL A 116 -7.11 7.55 15.91
CA VAL A 116 -8.47 7.42 16.48
C VAL A 116 -8.44 6.48 17.66
N THR A 117 -7.84 5.31 17.49
CA THR A 117 -7.71 4.29 18.52
C THR A 117 -6.38 3.55 18.42
N ASP A 118 -5.87 3.08 19.56
CA ASP A 118 -4.75 2.13 19.64
C ASP A 118 -5.27 0.87 20.32
N VAL A 119 -5.14 -0.26 19.63
CA VAL A 119 -5.59 -1.56 20.10
C VAL A 119 -4.38 -2.46 20.26
N ASN A 120 -4.26 -3.18 21.36
CA ASN A 120 -3.12 -4.08 21.63
C ASN A 120 -2.90 -5.11 20.50
N VAL A 121 -3.95 -5.50 19.80
CA VAL A 121 -3.92 -6.39 18.62
C VAL A 121 -4.13 -5.63 17.31
N GLY A 122 -3.71 -4.37 17.24
CA GLY A 122 -4.02 -3.43 16.17
C GLY A 122 -3.65 -3.94 14.77
N LEU A 123 -2.47 -4.54 14.61
CA LEU A 123 -2.03 -5.06 13.31
C LEU A 123 -2.88 -6.26 12.85
N LEU A 124 -3.21 -7.19 13.76
CA LEU A 124 -4.09 -8.32 13.45
C LEU A 124 -5.51 -7.86 13.11
N PHE A 125 -6.04 -6.90 13.87
CA PHE A 125 -7.34 -6.32 13.61
C PHE A 125 -7.40 -5.57 12.27
N LEU A 126 -6.32 -4.89 11.89
CA LEU A 126 -6.19 -4.23 10.60
C LEU A 126 -6.27 -5.25 9.45
N LEU A 127 -5.49 -6.34 9.51
CA LEU A 127 -5.54 -7.40 8.51
C LEU A 127 -6.93 -8.04 8.43
N ALA A 128 -7.55 -8.36 9.58
CA ALA A 128 -8.88 -8.96 9.61
C ALA A 128 -9.96 -8.05 9.00
N ILE A 129 -9.87 -6.74 9.20
CA ILE A 129 -10.83 -5.80 8.62
C ILE A 129 -10.60 -5.63 7.11
N THR A 130 -9.35 -5.55 6.66
CA THR A 130 -9.07 -5.42 5.21
C THR A 130 -9.56 -6.64 4.44
N SER A 131 -9.45 -7.86 5.01
CA SER A 131 -9.99 -9.10 4.44
C SER A 131 -11.50 -9.04 4.18
N ILE A 132 -12.27 -8.31 5.00
CA ILE A 132 -13.72 -8.14 4.79
C ILE A 132 -14.00 -7.39 3.47
N GLY A 133 -13.10 -6.50 3.04
CA GLY A 133 -13.21 -5.78 1.78
C GLY A 133 -13.30 -6.69 0.55
N VAL A 134 -12.70 -7.87 0.61
CA VAL A 134 -12.74 -8.88 -0.46
C VAL A 134 -14.18 -9.33 -0.76
N TYR A 135 -15.00 -9.49 0.29
CA TYR A 135 -16.41 -9.85 0.11
C TYR A 135 -17.19 -8.80 -0.68
N GLY A 136 -16.83 -7.50 -0.55
CA GLY A 136 -17.41 -6.45 -1.35
C GLY A 136 -17.23 -6.70 -2.86
N ILE A 137 -16.05 -7.10 -3.28
CA ILE A 137 -15.73 -7.39 -4.68
C ILE A 137 -16.41 -8.67 -5.18
N ILE A 138 -16.40 -9.75 -4.37
CA ILE A 138 -17.06 -11.02 -4.71
C ILE A 138 -18.57 -10.81 -4.90
N LEU A 139 -19.21 -10.17 -3.93
CA LEU A 139 -20.64 -9.91 -3.96
C LEU A 139 -21.01 -8.95 -5.10
N GLY A 140 -20.14 -8.00 -5.42
CA GLY A 140 -20.29 -7.10 -6.56
C GLY A 140 -20.36 -7.84 -7.89
N GLY A 141 -19.42 -8.73 -8.11
CA GLY A 141 -19.40 -9.59 -9.30
C GLY A 141 -20.60 -10.54 -9.37
N TRP A 142 -20.97 -11.16 -8.24
CA TRP A 142 -22.06 -12.12 -8.18
C TRP A 142 -23.44 -11.46 -8.36
N SER A 143 -23.71 -10.34 -7.69
CA SER A 143 -25.00 -9.65 -7.71
C SER A 143 -25.36 -9.04 -9.08
N SER A 144 -24.37 -8.82 -9.94
CA SER A 144 -24.53 -8.20 -11.24
C SER A 144 -25.21 -9.11 -12.28
N ASN A 145 -25.36 -10.40 -12.00
CA ASN A 145 -25.94 -11.41 -12.90
C ASN A 145 -25.32 -11.41 -14.31
N ASN A 146 -24.04 -11.10 -14.41
CA ASN A 146 -23.26 -11.10 -15.62
C ASN A 146 -22.08 -12.03 -15.49
N LYS A 147 -21.87 -12.93 -16.47
CA LYS A 147 -20.76 -13.90 -16.46
C LYS A 147 -19.38 -13.25 -16.42
N TYR A 148 -19.19 -12.11 -17.07
CA TYR A 148 -17.91 -11.38 -17.05
C TYR A 148 -17.65 -10.74 -15.70
N SER A 149 -18.67 -10.13 -15.10
CA SER A 149 -18.59 -9.59 -13.74
C SER A 149 -18.28 -10.66 -12.69
N LEU A 150 -18.94 -11.82 -12.80
CA LEU A 150 -18.72 -12.95 -11.90
C LEU A 150 -17.28 -13.48 -12.03
N LEU A 151 -16.79 -13.70 -13.25
CA LEU A 151 -15.41 -14.15 -13.49
C LEU A 151 -14.39 -13.12 -13.01
N GLY A 152 -14.64 -11.82 -13.21
CA GLY A 152 -13.81 -10.74 -12.70
C GLY A 152 -13.74 -10.75 -11.17
N GLY A 153 -14.88 -10.86 -10.49
CA GLY A 153 -14.96 -10.96 -9.04
C GLY A 153 -14.24 -12.19 -8.47
N LEU A 154 -14.40 -13.35 -9.09
CA LEU A 154 -13.70 -14.58 -8.68
C LEU A 154 -12.17 -14.51 -8.90
N ARG A 155 -11.72 -13.92 -10.01
CA ARG A 155 -10.28 -13.68 -10.25
C ARG A 155 -9.68 -12.72 -9.21
N SER A 156 -10.39 -11.64 -8.90
CA SER A 156 -9.99 -10.69 -7.87
C SER A 156 -9.90 -11.36 -6.50
N ALA A 157 -10.91 -12.12 -6.11
CA ALA A 157 -10.93 -12.84 -4.85
C ALA A 157 -9.76 -13.82 -4.72
N ALA A 158 -9.52 -14.62 -5.76
CA ALA A 158 -8.40 -15.56 -5.79
C ALA A 158 -7.04 -14.83 -5.64
N GLN A 159 -6.88 -13.68 -6.28
CA GLN A 159 -5.68 -12.83 -6.16
C GLN A 159 -5.53 -12.30 -4.73
N LEU A 160 -6.55 -11.61 -4.21
CA LEU A 160 -6.53 -10.97 -2.90
C LEU A 160 -6.21 -11.99 -1.79
N VAL A 161 -6.94 -13.11 -1.70
CA VAL A 161 -6.71 -14.16 -0.71
C VAL A 161 -5.31 -14.76 -0.83
N SER A 162 -4.81 -14.96 -2.07
CA SER A 162 -3.47 -15.53 -2.28
C SER A 162 -2.34 -14.61 -1.88
N TYR A 163 -2.50 -13.30 -1.96
CA TYR A 163 -1.48 -12.32 -1.61
C TYR A 163 -1.58 -11.80 -0.18
N GLU A 164 -2.74 -11.91 0.45
CA GLU A 164 -2.93 -11.63 1.87
C GLU A 164 -2.07 -12.55 2.76
N VAL A 165 -1.94 -13.83 2.40
CA VAL A 165 -1.13 -14.80 3.13
C VAL A 165 0.36 -14.39 3.19
N PRO A 166 1.09 -14.19 2.08
CA PRO A 166 2.49 -13.76 2.14
C PRO A 166 2.66 -12.37 2.75
N MET A 167 1.67 -11.47 2.62
CA MET A 167 1.69 -10.16 3.27
C MET A 167 1.63 -10.30 4.79
N GLY A 168 0.70 -11.10 5.30
CA GLY A 168 0.59 -11.40 6.73
C GLY A 168 1.85 -12.07 7.28
N LEU A 169 2.42 -13.06 6.57
CA LEU A 169 3.67 -13.72 6.97
C LEU A 169 4.87 -12.75 6.98
N ALA A 170 4.93 -11.81 6.04
CA ALA A 170 5.96 -10.77 6.05
C ALA A 170 5.86 -9.89 7.31
N LEU A 171 4.65 -9.52 7.72
CA LEU A 171 4.42 -8.76 8.95
C LEU A 171 4.76 -9.56 10.21
N VAL A 172 4.54 -10.89 10.24
CA VAL A 172 4.96 -11.76 11.35
C VAL A 172 6.45 -11.64 11.63
N SER A 173 7.30 -11.49 10.62
CA SER A 173 8.73 -11.26 10.81
C SER A 173 9.03 -10.01 11.65
N VAL A 174 8.27 -8.93 11.45
CA VAL A 174 8.40 -7.70 12.25
C VAL A 174 7.84 -7.89 13.66
N LEU A 175 6.75 -8.64 13.81
CA LEU A 175 6.20 -8.98 15.13
C LEU A 175 7.17 -9.77 15.98
N LEU A 176 7.96 -10.67 15.41
CA LEU A 176 9.04 -11.36 16.11
C LEU A 176 10.11 -10.39 16.63
N MET A 177 10.40 -9.32 15.88
CA MET A 177 11.37 -8.29 16.30
C MET A 177 10.81 -7.41 17.42
N THR A 178 9.51 -7.05 17.37
CA THR A 178 8.88 -6.10 18.30
C THR A 178 8.27 -6.75 19.53
N ARG A 179 7.71 -7.94 19.40
CA ARG A 179 6.84 -8.63 20.37
C ARG A 179 5.56 -7.87 20.71
N SER A 180 5.11 -7.03 19.81
CA SER A 180 3.87 -6.28 19.98
C SER A 180 3.09 -6.22 18.68
N LEU A 181 1.76 -6.25 18.79
CA LEU A 181 0.81 -6.09 17.69
C LEU A 181 0.28 -4.65 17.60
N SER A 182 0.60 -3.77 18.57
CA SER A 182 0.24 -2.36 18.53
C SER A 182 1.11 -1.60 17.53
N LEU A 183 0.49 -0.88 16.62
CA LEU A 183 1.19 -0.07 15.60
C LEU A 183 2.01 1.07 16.25
N VAL A 184 1.51 1.64 17.35
CA VAL A 184 2.20 2.69 18.10
C VAL A 184 3.46 2.14 18.75
N GLU A 185 3.37 0.96 19.38
CA GLU A 185 4.52 0.33 20.04
C GLU A 185 5.59 -0.11 19.03
N ILE A 186 5.20 -0.56 17.84
CA ILE A 186 6.13 -0.88 16.75
C ILE A 186 6.98 0.36 16.39
N VAL A 187 6.37 1.54 16.28
CA VAL A 187 7.11 2.79 16.00
C VAL A 187 8.01 3.17 17.18
N GLN A 188 7.51 3.12 18.40
CA GLN A 188 8.30 3.41 19.62
C GLN A 188 9.49 2.45 19.77
N ARG A 189 9.35 1.17 19.35
CA ARG A 189 10.44 0.20 19.36
C ARG A 189 11.54 0.58 18.38
N GLN A 190 11.18 1.01 17.17
CA GLN A 190 12.14 1.53 16.19
C GLN A 190 12.86 2.79 16.71
N GLU A 191 12.14 3.66 17.41
CA GLU A 191 12.73 4.84 18.06
C GLU A 191 13.79 4.47 19.11
N ARG A 192 13.46 3.54 20.02
CA ARG A 192 14.37 3.08 21.08
C ARG A 192 15.63 2.41 20.55
N ILE A 193 15.53 1.68 19.43
CA ILE A 193 16.67 0.97 18.82
C ILE A 193 17.44 1.90 17.87
N HIS A 194 16.87 3.05 17.49
CA HIS A 194 17.39 3.96 16.48
C HIS A 194 17.63 3.31 15.11
N LEU A 195 16.88 2.24 14.79
CA LEU A 195 17.02 1.47 13.56
C LEU A 195 15.63 1.25 12.93
N TRP A 196 15.49 1.57 11.66
CA TRP A 196 14.31 1.23 10.89
C TRP A 196 14.26 -0.26 10.60
N PHE A 197 13.10 -0.87 10.75
CA PHE A 197 12.92 -2.29 10.45
C PHE A 197 13.03 -2.63 8.96
N LEU A 198 13.12 -1.65 8.12
CA LEU A 198 13.49 -1.82 6.71
C LEU A 198 14.82 -2.60 6.57
N PHE A 199 15.84 -2.27 7.37
CA PHE A 199 17.16 -2.89 7.27
C PHE A 199 17.19 -4.35 7.76
N PRO A 200 16.75 -4.67 8.99
CA PRO A 200 16.71 -6.05 9.46
C PRO A 200 15.59 -6.88 8.84
N GLY A 201 14.59 -6.27 8.23
CA GLY A 201 13.45 -6.90 7.58
C GLY A 201 13.38 -6.62 6.08
N LEU A 202 14.51 -6.44 5.39
CA LEU A 202 14.52 -6.07 3.97
C LEU A 202 13.73 -7.05 3.09
N LEU A 203 13.86 -8.35 3.33
CA LEU A 203 13.11 -9.37 2.60
C LEU A 203 11.61 -9.31 2.95
N ALA A 204 11.27 -9.12 4.23
CA ALA A 204 9.89 -8.93 4.67
C ALA A 204 9.27 -7.69 4.03
N PHE A 205 10.00 -6.57 3.97
CA PHE A 205 9.55 -5.35 3.31
C PHE A 205 9.27 -5.57 1.83
N PHE A 206 10.17 -6.24 1.11
CA PHE A 206 9.97 -6.55 -0.30
C PHE A 206 8.72 -7.41 -0.53
N LEU A 207 8.56 -8.49 0.26
CA LEU A 207 7.39 -9.36 0.19
C LEU A 207 6.10 -8.62 0.51
N TYR A 208 6.10 -7.81 1.57
CA TYR A 208 4.97 -6.98 1.97
C TYR A 208 4.58 -6.00 0.85
N PHE A 209 5.55 -5.31 0.28
CA PHE A 209 5.28 -4.29 -0.73
C PHE A 209 4.74 -4.88 -2.03
N VAL A 210 5.33 -5.99 -2.52
CA VAL A 210 4.83 -6.70 -3.71
C VAL A 210 3.43 -7.26 -3.47
N ALA A 211 3.18 -7.88 -2.29
CA ALA A 211 1.86 -8.36 -1.92
C ALA A 211 0.84 -7.22 -1.82
N GLY A 212 1.23 -6.08 -1.26
CA GLY A 212 0.37 -4.91 -1.15
C GLY A 212 -0.02 -4.32 -2.51
N VAL A 213 0.90 -4.30 -3.49
CA VAL A 213 0.55 -3.89 -4.87
C VAL A 213 -0.46 -4.87 -5.48
N ALA A 214 -0.31 -6.16 -5.23
CA ALA A 214 -1.26 -7.16 -5.73
C ALA A 214 -2.62 -7.10 -5.01
N GLU A 215 -2.65 -6.79 -3.71
CA GLU A 215 -3.88 -6.64 -2.93
C GLU A 215 -4.70 -5.42 -3.35
N THR A 216 -4.07 -4.37 -3.84
CA THR A 216 -4.78 -3.20 -4.36
C THR A 216 -5.20 -3.33 -5.82
N ASN A 217 -5.09 -4.50 -6.43
CA ASN A 217 -5.42 -4.75 -7.85
C ASN A 217 -4.76 -3.74 -8.82
N ARG A 218 -3.59 -3.20 -8.47
CA ARG A 218 -2.87 -2.21 -9.29
C ARG A 218 -1.88 -2.88 -10.25
N ASN A 219 -1.69 -2.26 -11.40
CA ASN A 219 -0.70 -2.72 -12.37
C ASN A 219 0.69 -2.85 -11.69
N PRO A 220 1.40 -3.98 -11.85
CA PRO A 220 1.27 -5.03 -12.88
C PRO A 220 0.27 -6.16 -12.57
N PHE A 221 -0.45 -6.12 -11.46
CA PHE A 221 -1.37 -7.15 -10.98
C PHE A 221 -2.86 -6.81 -11.21
N ASP A 222 -3.17 -5.90 -12.13
CA ASP A 222 -4.51 -5.43 -12.50
C ASP A 222 -5.21 -6.42 -13.45
N LEU A 223 -5.47 -7.63 -12.96
CA LEU A 223 -6.14 -8.69 -13.73
C LEU A 223 -7.66 -8.66 -13.64
N PRO A 224 -8.26 -8.23 -12.51
CA PRO A 224 -9.71 -8.18 -12.37
C PRO A 224 -10.37 -7.16 -13.30
N GLU A 225 -9.67 -6.07 -13.61
CA GLU A 225 -10.15 -4.97 -14.46
C GLU A 225 -9.58 -5.02 -15.88
N ALA A 226 -9.04 -6.19 -16.29
CA ALA A 226 -8.45 -6.33 -17.62
C ALA A 226 -9.47 -6.05 -18.73
N GLU A 227 -9.49 -4.82 -19.26
CA GLU A 227 -10.40 -4.38 -20.31
C GLU A 227 -10.37 -5.29 -21.56
N SER A 228 -9.21 -5.84 -21.89
CA SER A 228 -9.02 -6.72 -23.04
C SER A 228 -9.64 -8.12 -22.85
N GLU A 229 -9.88 -8.56 -21.61
CA GLU A 229 -10.37 -9.92 -21.32
C GLU A 229 -11.78 -9.94 -20.72
N LEU A 230 -12.10 -9.00 -19.81
CA LEU A 230 -13.31 -9.00 -18.98
C LEU A 230 -14.10 -7.68 -19.04
N VAL A 231 -13.84 -6.83 -20.01
CA VAL A 231 -14.44 -5.48 -20.20
C VAL A 231 -14.04 -4.54 -19.05
N SER A 232 -14.65 -4.63 -17.87
CA SER A 232 -14.27 -3.90 -16.65
C SER A 232 -14.37 -4.81 -15.40
N GLY A 233 -14.39 -6.12 -15.60
CA GLY A 233 -14.46 -7.10 -14.53
C GLY A 233 -15.69 -6.94 -13.64
N PHE A 234 -15.51 -6.96 -12.32
CA PHE A 234 -16.63 -6.86 -11.35
C PHE A 234 -17.35 -5.51 -11.39
N ASN A 235 -16.70 -4.45 -11.90
CA ASN A 235 -17.25 -3.10 -12.00
C ASN A 235 -18.15 -2.89 -13.23
N THR A 236 -18.27 -3.85 -14.14
CA THR A 236 -18.91 -3.69 -15.46
C THR A 236 -20.34 -3.15 -15.37
N GLU A 237 -21.13 -3.62 -14.41
CA GLU A 237 -22.54 -3.27 -14.25
C GLU A 237 -22.78 -2.12 -13.24
N TYR A 238 -21.71 -1.56 -12.69
CA TYR A 238 -21.80 -0.46 -11.72
C TYR A 238 -21.66 0.89 -12.41
N SER A 239 -22.54 1.83 -12.04
CA SER A 239 -22.51 3.20 -12.56
C SER A 239 -22.64 4.25 -11.46
N GLY A 240 -22.39 5.51 -11.79
CA GLY A 240 -22.62 6.65 -10.91
C GLY A 240 -21.90 6.54 -9.55
N VAL A 241 -22.66 6.75 -8.49
CA VAL A 241 -22.13 6.77 -7.11
C VAL A 241 -21.65 5.40 -6.65
N LYS A 242 -22.29 4.30 -7.08
CA LYS A 242 -21.88 2.94 -6.71
C LYS A 242 -20.49 2.61 -7.24
N PHE A 243 -20.18 2.97 -8.47
CA PHE A 243 -18.84 2.86 -9.05
C PHE A 243 -17.84 3.73 -8.27
N ALA A 244 -18.23 4.96 -7.89
CA ALA A 244 -17.37 5.84 -7.10
C ALA A 244 -16.98 5.22 -5.75
N PHE A 245 -17.87 4.46 -5.09
CA PHE A 245 -17.55 3.79 -3.85
C PHE A 245 -16.51 2.67 -4.03
N PHE A 246 -16.59 1.82 -5.05
CA PHE A 246 -15.54 0.84 -5.33
C PHE A 246 -14.20 1.52 -5.55
N PHE A 247 -14.18 2.55 -6.37
CA PHE A 247 -12.98 3.33 -6.65
C PHE A 247 -12.41 3.98 -5.37
N LEU A 248 -13.28 4.53 -4.51
CA LEU A 248 -12.87 5.07 -3.22
C LEU A 248 -12.27 3.98 -2.31
N GLY A 249 -12.87 2.79 -2.27
CA GLY A 249 -12.37 1.64 -1.52
C GLY A 249 -10.97 1.24 -1.95
N GLU A 250 -10.73 1.12 -3.26
CA GLU A 250 -9.43 0.76 -3.84
C GLU A 250 -8.34 1.78 -3.50
N TYR A 251 -8.60 3.08 -3.71
CA TYR A 251 -7.62 4.12 -3.36
C TYR A 251 -7.38 4.22 -1.87
N THR A 252 -8.42 4.01 -1.05
CA THR A 252 -8.27 3.99 0.41
C THR A 252 -7.42 2.79 0.85
N ALA A 253 -7.59 1.61 0.24
CA ALA A 253 -6.74 0.45 0.48
C ALA A 253 -5.27 0.75 0.12
N MET A 254 -4.99 1.43 -1.01
CA MET A 254 -3.63 1.88 -1.35
C MET A 254 -3.02 2.79 -0.26
N ILE A 255 -3.82 3.72 0.28
CA ILE A 255 -3.39 4.59 1.38
C ILE A 255 -3.08 3.75 2.62
N VAL A 256 -3.96 2.82 3.00
CA VAL A 256 -3.79 1.93 4.16
C VAL A 256 -2.47 1.15 4.05
N ILE A 257 -2.25 0.44 2.95
CA ILE A 257 -1.05 -0.36 2.73
C ILE A 257 0.21 0.51 2.75
N SER A 258 0.17 1.70 2.14
CA SER A 258 1.27 2.66 2.15
C SER A 258 1.57 3.19 3.56
N CYS A 259 0.54 3.47 4.35
CA CYS A 259 0.68 3.92 5.73
C CYS A 259 1.20 2.82 6.65
N VAL A 260 0.75 1.57 6.46
CA VAL A 260 1.27 0.41 7.21
C VAL A 260 2.73 0.15 6.85
N ALA A 261 3.11 0.22 5.57
CA ALA A 261 4.51 0.13 5.14
C ALA A 261 5.38 1.20 5.82
N ALA A 262 4.92 2.45 5.84
CA ALA A 262 5.62 3.54 6.51
C ALA A 262 5.75 3.31 8.02
N THR A 263 4.68 2.84 8.68
CA THR A 263 4.64 2.59 10.13
C THR A 263 5.55 1.43 10.53
N VAL A 264 5.40 0.31 9.84
CA VAL A 264 6.04 -0.96 10.23
C VAL A 264 7.52 -1.00 9.83
N PHE A 265 7.87 -0.51 8.65
CA PHE A 265 9.24 -0.63 8.12
C PHE A 265 10.07 0.65 8.20
N LEU A 266 9.46 1.83 8.03
CA LEU A 266 10.17 3.12 8.00
C LEU A 266 10.05 3.92 9.29
N GLY A 267 9.53 3.33 10.36
CA GLY A 267 9.42 3.99 11.66
C GLY A 267 8.34 5.08 11.75
N GLY A 268 7.29 4.99 10.93
CA GLY A 268 6.14 5.87 11.02
C GLY A 268 6.53 7.36 10.98
N TRP A 269 6.21 8.08 12.03
CA TRP A 269 6.47 9.52 12.18
C TRP A 269 7.92 9.89 12.54
N LEU A 270 8.81 8.92 12.76
CA LEU A 270 10.20 9.18 13.10
C LEU A 270 10.94 9.85 11.94
N ARG A 271 11.82 10.81 12.28
CA ARG A 271 12.71 11.41 11.28
C ARG A 271 13.65 10.36 10.67
N PRO A 272 14.12 10.56 9.42
CA PRO A 272 15.12 9.70 8.82
C PRO A 272 16.42 9.69 9.63
N PHE A 273 16.97 8.49 9.89
CA PHE A 273 18.26 8.28 10.54
C PHE A 273 18.45 9.08 11.84
N PRO A 274 17.63 8.82 12.89
CA PRO A 274 17.66 9.57 14.13
C PRO A 274 19.02 9.56 14.85
N SER A 275 19.84 8.55 14.58
CA SER A 275 21.20 8.37 15.15
C SER A 275 22.24 9.31 14.55
N VAL A 276 22.01 9.87 13.35
CA VAL A 276 23.00 10.69 12.65
C VAL A 276 22.90 12.14 13.09
N LYS A 277 23.91 12.62 13.84
CA LYS A 277 23.96 14.01 14.36
C LYS A 277 23.93 15.07 13.23
N ALA A 278 24.56 14.79 12.09
CA ALA A 278 24.57 15.69 10.94
C ALA A 278 23.15 15.99 10.39
N LEU A 279 22.18 15.08 10.61
CA LEU A 279 20.79 15.22 10.19
C LEU A 279 19.87 15.78 11.30
N ALA A 280 20.44 16.35 12.37
CA ALA A 280 19.65 16.91 13.48
C ALA A 280 18.72 18.04 13.05
N PHE A 281 19.09 18.80 12.00
CA PHE A 281 18.27 19.84 11.42
C PHE A 281 16.90 19.36 10.89
N LEU A 282 16.79 18.08 10.50
CA LEU A 282 15.53 17.46 10.10
C LEU A 282 14.50 17.36 11.25
N GLY A 283 14.93 17.55 12.49
CA GLY A 283 14.05 17.63 13.65
C GLY A 283 13.15 18.88 13.70
N VAL A 284 13.42 19.88 12.87
CA VAL A 284 12.56 21.07 12.72
C VAL A 284 11.23 20.71 12.04
N VAL A 285 11.22 19.67 11.18
CA VAL A 285 10.02 19.24 10.47
C VAL A 285 9.09 18.47 11.42
N PRO A 286 7.80 18.84 11.53
CA PRO A 286 6.83 18.12 12.35
C PRO A 286 6.77 16.63 12.04
N PRO A 287 6.69 15.75 13.05
CA PRO A 287 6.68 14.29 12.86
C PRO A 287 5.60 13.78 11.90
N ALA A 288 4.41 14.38 11.94
CA ALA A 288 3.31 14.02 11.03
C ALA A 288 3.66 14.24 9.54
N ILE A 289 4.47 15.25 9.23
CA ILE A 289 4.92 15.53 7.86
C ILE A 289 5.86 14.41 7.38
N TRP A 290 6.75 13.91 8.26
CA TRP A 290 7.61 12.76 7.91
C TRP A 290 6.79 11.51 7.60
N PHE A 291 5.73 11.28 8.36
CA PHE A 291 4.80 10.19 8.08
C PHE A 291 4.15 10.33 6.70
N LEU A 292 3.60 11.50 6.40
CA LEU A 292 2.94 11.78 5.13
C LEU A 292 3.91 11.69 3.94
N LEU A 293 5.16 12.13 4.10
CA LEU A 293 6.18 12.01 3.06
C LEU A 293 6.53 10.55 2.76
N LYS A 294 6.65 9.70 3.79
CA LYS A 294 6.92 8.27 3.61
C LYS A 294 5.73 7.55 2.96
N ALA A 295 4.51 7.80 3.43
CA ALA A 295 3.31 7.26 2.80
C ALA A 295 3.16 7.76 1.34
N GLY A 296 3.44 9.05 1.11
CA GLY A 296 3.44 9.65 -0.23
C GLY A 296 4.49 9.03 -1.17
N PHE A 297 5.65 8.64 -0.65
CA PHE A 297 6.65 7.92 -1.41
C PHE A 297 6.12 6.56 -1.93
N PHE A 298 5.41 5.80 -1.09
CA PHE A 298 4.79 4.55 -1.53
C PHE A 298 3.66 4.79 -2.53
N LEU A 299 2.81 5.78 -2.31
CA LEU A 299 1.77 6.15 -3.27
C LEU A 299 2.37 6.56 -4.62
N PHE A 300 3.48 7.30 -4.62
CA PHE A 300 4.22 7.61 -5.84
C PHE A 300 4.76 6.33 -6.51
N ALA A 301 5.28 5.36 -5.75
CA ALA A 301 5.75 4.09 -6.29
C ALA A 301 4.63 3.30 -6.99
N TYR A 302 3.39 3.30 -6.44
CA TYR A 302 2.22 2.73 -7.10
C TYR A 302 1.94 3.37 -8.47
N ILE A 303 1.97 4.70 -8.53
CA ILE A 303 1.76 5.43 -9.79
C ILE A 303 2.87 5.12 -10.80
N TRP A 304 4.11 5.04 -10.32
CA TRP A 304 5.26 4.71 -11.14
C TRP A 304 5.17 3.29 -11.71
N PHE A 305 4.81 2.31 -10.89
CA PHE A 305 4.62 0.93 -11.33
C PHE A 305 3.52 0.80 -12.37
N ARG A 306 2.40 1.50 -12.17
CA ARG A 306 1.31 1.54 -13.14
C ARG A 306 1.74 2.03 -14.53
N SER A 307 2.72 2.94 -14.57
CA SER A 307 3.19 3.54 -15.83
C SER A 307 4.29 2.74 -16.52
N THR A 308 5.02 1.88 -15.79
CA THR A 308 6.28 1.28 -16.28
C THR A 308 6.22 -0.22 -16.48
N PHE A 309 5.48 -0.95 -15.66
CA PHE A 309 5.46 -2.41 -15.74
C PHE A 309 4.38 -2.93 -16.68
N PRO A 310 4.69 -3.98 -17.47
CA PRO A 310 3.68 -4.71 -18.22
C PRO A 310 2.81 -5.55 -17.26
N ARG A 311 1.58 -5.86 -17.68
CA ARG A 311 0.65 -6.71 -16.92
C ARG A 311 1.09 -8.17 -16.95
N TYR A 312 0.96 -8.87 -15.81
CA TYR A 312 1.17 -10.33 -15.72
C TYR A 312 -0.05 -11.10 -16.22
N ARG A 313 0.14 -12.38 -16.55
CA ARG A 313 -0.95 -13.33 -16.76
C ARG A 313 -1.40 -13.91 -15.42
N PHE A 314 -2.66 -14.36 -15.34
CA PHE A 314 -3.23 -14.90 -14.10
C PHE A 314 -2.44 -16.10 -13.53
N ASP A 315 -2.03 -17.04 -14.39
CA ASP A 315 -1.21 -18.20 -14.00
C ASP A 315 0.17 -17.79 -13.44
N GLN A 316 0.82 -16.81 -14.05
CA GLN A 316 2.10 -16.28 -13.57
C GLN A 316 1.95 -15.59 -12.22
N LEU A 317 0.89 -14.81 -12.05
CA LEU A 317 0.58 -14.13 -10.81
C LEU A 317 0.33 -15.14 -9.68
N MET A 318 -0.52 -16.15 -9.91
CA MET A 318 -0.78 -17.20 -8.92
C MET A 318 0.47 -18.01 -8.60
N ALA A 319 1.30 -18.34 -9.60
CA ALA A 319 2.58 -19.00 -9.39
C ALA A 319 3.56 -18.16 -8.57
N LEU A 320 3.60 -16.83 -8.76
CA LEU A 320 4.42 -15.92 -7.97
C LEU A 320 4.01 -15.94 -6.49
N GLY A 321 2.72 -15.83 -6.18
CA GLY A 321 2.21 -15.88 -4.81
C GLY A 321 2.52 -17.20 -4.11
N TRP A 322 2.06 -18.31 -4.69
CA TRP A 322 2.13 -19.62 -4.06
C TRP A 322 3.50 -20.29 -4.12
N LYS A 323 4.21 -20.24 -5.27
CA LYS A 323 5.48 -20.96 -5.44
C LYS A 323 6.70 -20.17 -4.95
N TRP A 324 6.61 -18.83 -4.88
CA TRP A 324 7.75 -17.99 -4.52
C TRP A 324 7.53 -17.18 -3.25
N MET A 325 6.45 -16.41 -3.16
CA MET A 325 6.28 -15.47 -2.05
C MET A 325 6.00 -16.17 -0.72
N ILE A 326 5.11 -17.17 -0.68
CA ILE A 326 4.81 -17.91 0.56
C ILE A 326 6.04 -18.67 1.08
N PRO A 327 6.76 -19.49 0.28
CA PRO A 327 7.96 -20.15 0.76
C PRO A 327 9.06 -19.19 1.21
N LEU A 328 9.25 -18.07 0.50
CA LEU A 328 10.22 -17.04 0.89
C LEU A 328 9.82 -16.34 2.19
N ALA A 329 8.53 -16.09 2.41
CA ALA A 329 8.05 -15.49 3.65
C ALA A 329 8.24 -16.42 4.85
N LEU A 330 7.95 -17.71 4.71
CA LEU A 330 8.21 -18.72 5.73
C LEU A 330 9.71 -18.84 6.04
N PHE A 331 10.54 -18.92 5.00
CA PHE A 331 11.99 -18.92 5.14
C PHE A 331 12.48 -17.69 5.90
N ASN A 332 11.98 -16.51 5.55
CA ASN A 332 12.33 -15.27 6.23
C ASN A 332 11.98 -15.27 7.73
N ILE A 333 10.81 -15.81 8.10
CA ILE A 333 10.40 -15.95 9.51
C ILE A 333 11.42 -16.79 10.27
N VAL A 334 11.83 -17.95 9.71
CA VAL A 334 12.81 -18.83 10.32
C VAL A 334 14.17 -18.13 10.48
N VAL A 335 14.65 -17.44 9.44
CA VAL A 335 15.90 -16.67 9.49
C VAL A 335 15.86 -15.61 10.59
N VAL A 336 14.78 -14.83 10.66
CA VAL A 336 14.61 -13.79 11.69
C VAL A 336 14.56 -14.41 13.09
N ALA A 337 13.81 -15.51 13.28
CA ALA A 337 13.73 -16.20 14.55
C ALA A 337 15.10 -16.74 15.00
N CYS A 338 15.83 -17.41 14.12
CA CYS A 338 17.18 -17.94 14.40
C CYS A 338 18.16 -16.81 14.75
N ALA A 339 18.15 -15.70 14.02
CA ALA A 339 19.04 -14.58 14.29
C ALA A 339 18.77 -13.93 15.66
N ILE A 340 17.49 -13.82 16.05
CA ILE A 340 17.11 -13.27 17.36
C ILE A 340 17.50 -14.24 18.50
N LEU A 341 17.43 -15.55 18.28
CA LEU A 341 17.77 -16.57 19.29
C LEU A 341 19.28 -16.78 19.41
N ALA A 342 20.03 -16.73 18.30
CA ALA A 342 21.47 -16.99 18.27
C ALA A 342 22.31 -15.87 18.87
N THR A 343 21.78 -14.65 18.98
CA THR A 343 22.54 -13.49 19.45
C THR A 343 22.16 -13.11 20.88
N PRO A 344 23.15 -12.87 21.77
CA PRO A 344 22.90 -12.37 23.12
C PRO A 344 22.34 -10.93 23.02
N GLY A 345 21.08 -10.80 23.33
CA GLY A 345 20.35 -9.54 23.21
C GLY A 345 19.69 -9.34 21.84
N ARG A 346 18.39 -9.05 21.88
CA ARG A 346 17.53 -8.94 20.70
C ARG A 346 17.95 -7.84 19.73
N THR A 347 18.45 -6.73 20.25
CA THR A 347 18.98 -5.62 19.46
C THR A 347 20.18 -6.05 18.61
N ASN A 348 21.07 -6.86 19.16
CA ASN A 348 22.24 -7.38 18.44
C ASN A 348 21.80 -8.29 17.28
N GLY A 349 20.75 -9.12 17.47
CA GLY A 349 20.16 -9.93 16.41
C GLY A 349 19.60 -9.10 15.25
N MET A 350 18.95 -7.99 15.56
CA MET A 350 18.44 -7.08 14.52
C MET A 350 19.57 -6.39 13.75
N PHE A 351 20.65 -5.98 14.43
CA PHE A 351 21.82 -5.44 13.74
C PHE A 351 22.52 -6.49 12.88
N ALA A 352 22.65 -7.73 13.37
CA ALA A 352 23.20 -8.84 12.59
C ALA A 352 22.38 -9.09 11.31
N LEU A 353 21.05 -9.12 11.41
CA LEU A 353 20.17 -9.22 10.24
C LEU A 353 20.36 -8.07 9.27
N ALA A 354 20.45 -6.84 9.75
CA ALA A 354 20.68 -5.67 8.90
C ALA A 354 22.00 -5.79 8.12
N TRP A 355 23.05 -6.28 8.75
CA TRP A 355 24.33 -6.54 8.09
C TRP A 355 24.26 -7.69 7.08
N ILE A 356 23.57 -8.80 7.42
CA ILE A 356 23.40 -9.94 6.52
C ILE A 356 22.63 -9.52 5.26
N TYR A 357 21.48 -8.85 5.41
CA TYR A 357 20.70 -8.41 4.26
C TYR A 357 21.39 -7.30 3.47
N GLY A 358 22.06 -6.36 4.15
CA GLY A 358 22.88 -5.34 3.50
C GLY A 358 24.02 -5.95 2.70
N GLY A 359 24.76 -6.90 3.26
CA GLY A 359 25.81 -7.64 2.57
C GLY A 359 25.29 -8.44 1.38
N LEU A 360 24.17 -9.16 1.55
CA LEU A 360 23.54 -9.90 0.47
C LEU A 360 23.11 -8.97 -0.70
N PHE A 361 22.53 -7.82 -0.36
CA PHE A 361 22.15 -6.82 -1.36
C PHE A 361 23.35 -6.30 -2.15
N VAL A 362 24.47 -5.99 -1.45
CA VAL A 362 25.72 -5.55 -2.10
C VAL A 362 26.25 -6.64 -3.02
N VAL A 363 26.30 -7.90 -2.55
CA VAL A 363 26.76 -9.03 -3.38
C VAL A 363 25.88 -9.23 -4.61
N MET A 364 24.56 -9.18 -4.45
CA MET A 364 23.64 -9.27 -5.60
C MET A 364 23.82 -8.12 -6.59
N ALA A 365 24.00 -6.89 -6.11
CA ALA A 365 24.26 -5.73 -6.96
C ALA A 365 25.58 -5.86 -7.75
N LEU A 366 26.62 -6.36 -7.09
CA LEU A 366 27.91 -6.65 -7.74
C LEU A 366 27.79 -7.75 -8.79
N LEU A 367 27.10 -8.85 -8.50
CA LEU A 367 26.83 -9.93 -9.44
C LEU A 367 26.00 -9.46 -10.63
N ALA A 368 25.00 -8.63 -10.41
CA ALA A 368 24.19 -8.04 -11.47
C ALA A 368 25.04 -7.12 -12.37
N LYS A 369 25.92 -6.31 -11.78
CA LYS A 369 26.87 -5.46 -12.51
C LYS A 369 27.85 -6.31 -13.32
N LEU A 370 28.37 -7.38 -12.75
CA LEU A 370 29.29 -8.30 -13.42
C LEU A 370 28.59 -8.99 -14.61
N ARG A 371 27.38 -9.52 -14.42
CA ARG A 371 26.59 -10.12 -15.51
C ARG A 371 26.33 -9.13 -16.66
N ARG A 372 25.98 -7.88 -16.35
CA ARG A 372 25.81 -6.83 -17.37
C ARG A 372 27.12 -6.53 -18.12
N ALA A 373 28.25 -6.51 -17.42
CA ALA A 373 29.55 -6.30 -18.02
C ALA A 373 29.95 -7.46 -18.94
N LEU A 374 29.70 -8.71 -18.53
CA LEU A 374 29.93 -9.90 -19.36
C LEU A 374 29.06 -9.93 -20.60
N ALA A 375 27.75 -9.71 -20.43
CA ALA A 375 26.80 -9.65 -21.55
C ALA A 375 27.15 -8.51 -22.56
N ARG A 376 27.67 -7.37 -22.05
CA ARG A 376 28.16 -6.30 -22.91
C ARG A 376 29.42 -6.73 -23.69
N ARG A 377 30.36 -7.47 -23.06
CA ARG A 377 31.54 -8.02 -23.72
C ARG A 377 31.16 -9.03 -24.82
N GLU A 378 30.24 -9.92 -24.55
CA GLU A 378 29.74 -10.90 -25.53
C GLU A 378 29.05 -10.22 -26.72
N ARG A 379 28.22 -9.20 -26.49
CA ARG A 379 27.62 -8.39 -27.57
C ARG A 379 28.68 -7.68 -28.41
N LEU A 380 29.70 -7.09 -27.79
CA LEU A 380 30.81 -6.43 -28.49
C LEU A 380 31.68 -7.45 -29.25
N ALA A 381 31.85 -8.66 -28.74
CA ALA A 381 32.57 -9.73 -29.42
C ALA A 381 31.79 -10.27 -30.63
N ALA A 382 30.46 -10.27 -30.60
CA ALA A 382 29.60 -10.73 -31.69
C ALA A 382 29.53 -9.73 -32.89
N ILE A 383 30.00 -8.49 -32.73
CA ILE A 383 30.05 -7.51 -33.82
C ILE A 383 31.19 -7.87 -34.77
N PRO A 384 30.93 -8.07 -36.07
CA PRO A 384 31.97 -8.38 -37.07
C PRO A 384 33.09 -7.34 -37.09
N ARG A 385 34.34 -7.78 -37.28
CA ARG A 385 35.53 -6.90 -37.27
C ARG A 385 35.38 -5.69 -38.19
N ASN A 386 34.78 -5.87 -39.35
CA ASN A 386 34.59 -4.81 -40.35
C ASN A 386 33.64 -3.68 -39.88
N ALA A 387 32.76 -3.91 -38.89
CA ALA A 387 31.89 -2.91 -38.34
C ALA A 387 32.49 -2.18 -37.09
N ARG A 388 33.66 -2.64 -36.61
CA ARG A 388 34.36 -2.01 -35.48
C ARG A 388 35.33 -0.92 -35.93
N GLU A 389 35.78 -0.95 -37.20
CA GLU A 389 36.73 0.00 -37.78
C GLU A 389 36.03 1.23 -38.40
N SER A 390 34.68 1.19 -38.52
CA SER A 390 33.86 2.27 -39.09
C SER A 390 33.05 3.08 -38.08
N ALA A 391 33.17 2.80 -36.77
CA ALA A 391 32.51 3.52 -35.66
C ALA A 391 33.55 4.14 -34.70
#